data_ed1b10bdab992cf08bfabf5dceda0db2
#
_entry.id   ed1b10bdab992cf08bfabf5dceda0db2
#
_cell.length_a   1.000
_cell.length_b   1.000
_cell.length_c   1.000
_cell.angle_alpha   90.00
_cell.angle_beta   90.00
_cell.angle_gamma   90.00
#
_symmetry.space_group_name_H-M   'P 1'
#
loop_
_entity.id
_entity.type
_entity.pdbx_description
1 polymer ?
#
loop_
_entity_poly.entity_id
_entity_poly.type
_entity_poly.pdbx_seq_one_letter_code
_entity_poly.pdbx_strand_id
1 'polypeptide(L)'
;MTSKQFRVRTLNAISGKGLARFPDDRYEVGGSVENPHALLLRSALLHDSAVPGSVLAVARAGAGTNNIPVTSLTERGIPVFNTPGANANAVKELVLASLFIASRHLIPAARFAHTLTGDDDAIARAVEAGKRKFVGFELPGRTLGVIGLGAIGVQVANASLGLGLKVIGYDPAISVEHAWHLSADVKVRVEAFSKIRAMFLPHRRGFSRPAFLSAFSSAARSSRAPISSGV
;
A
#
# COMPACT_ATOMS: atom_id res chain seq x y z
N MET A 1 41.60 20.43 8.01
CA MET A 1 40.28 20.85 8.52
C MET A 1 39.35 19.68 8.28
N THR A 2 39.00 18.90 9.30
CA THR A 2 38.01 17.81 9.21
C THR A 2 36.66 18.45 8.92
N SER A 3 36.13 18.23 7.71
CA SER A 3 34.78 18.67 7.35
C SER A 3 33.79 18.00 8.32
N LYS A 4 32.94 18.79 8.96
CA LYS A 4 31.94 18.29 9.91
C LYS A 4 30.94 17.45 9.14
N GLN A 5 31.02 16.11 9.28
CA GLN A 5 30.07 15.20 8.64
C GLN A 5 28.71 15.25 9.30
N PHE A 6 27.65 15.19 8.51
CA PHE A 6 26.29 14.97 9.01
C PHE A 6 26.07 13.49 9.33
N ARG A 7 25.56 13.20 10.50
CA ARG A 7 25.35 11.83 11.00
C ARG A 7 23.89 11.41 10.83
N VAL A 8 23.69 10.33 10.09
CA VAL A 8 22.35 9.80 9.80
C VAL A 8 22.26 8.36 10.34
N ARG A 9 21.41 8.17 11.35
CA ARG A 9 21.13 6.81 11.84
C ARG A 9 19.99 6.20 11.08
N THR A 10 20.21 5.00 10.55
CA THR A 10 19.16 4.20 9.90
C THR A 10 18.50 3.25 10.90
N LEU A 11 17.18 3.21 10.89
CA LEU A 11 16.37 2.25 11.65
C LEU A 11 15.64 1.34 10.67
N ASN A 12 15.83 0.06 10.74
CA ASN A 12 15.46 -0.96 9.75
C ASN A 12 16.33 -0.97 8.47
N ALA A 13 16.00 -1.93 7.60
CA ALA A 13 16.61 -2.02 6.29
C ALA A 13 16.14 -0.89 5.36
N ILE A 14 17.06 -0.02 5.01
CA ILE A 14 16.90 0.99 3.96
C ILE A 14 17.63 0.49 2.72
N SER A 15 17.08 0.72 1.54
CA SER A 15 17.68 0.30 0.27
C SER A 15 19.09 0.87 0.10
N GLY A 16 20.06 0.02 -0.21
CA GLY A 16 21.45 0.43 -0.51
C GLY A 16 21.53 1.47 -1.63
N LYS A 17 20.62 1.39 -2.63
CA LYS A 17 20.52 2.43 -3.68
C LYS A 17 20.15 3.81 -3.13
N GLY A 18 19.36 3.85 -2.07
CA GLY A 18 19.02 5.09 -1.37
C GLY A 18 20.20 5.59 -0.52
N LEU A 19 20.86 4.69 0.20
CA LEU A 19 22.00 5.04 1.05
C LEU A 19 23.21 5.53 0.23
N ALA A 20 23.43 4.97 -0.96
CA ALA A 20 24.49 5.43 -1.86
C ALA A 20 24.32 6.88 -2.37
N ARG A 21 23.19 7.55 -2.06
CA ARG A 21 22.98 8.98 -2.35
C ARG A 21 23.58 9.91 -1.31
N PHE A 22 24.08 9.36 -0.20
CA PHE A 22 24.80 10.11 0.83
C PHE A 22 26.31 9.97 0.58
N PRO A 23 27.00 11.00 0.05
CA PRO A 23 28.43 10.91 -0.17
C PRO A 23 29.20 10.86 1.14
N ASP A 24 30.20 9.98 1.23
CA ASP A 24 30.92 9.64 2.47
C ASP A 24 31.77 10.80 2.99
N ASP A 25 32.15 11.75 2.13
CA ASP A 25 32.87 12.96 2.53
C ASP A 25 32.02 13.93 3.35
N ARG A 26 30.69 13.83 3.26
CA ARG A 26 29.73 14.73 3.93
C ARG A 26 28.84 14.04 4.95
N TYR A 27 28.65 12.74 4.85
CA TYR A 27 27.72 12.00 5.66
C TYR A 27 28.35 10.73 6.24
N GLU A 28 28.05 10.50 7.53
CA GLU A 28 28.21 9.22 8.19
C GLU A 28 26.83 8.57 8.30
N VAL A 29 26.61 7.43 7.65
CA VAL A 29 25.31 6.78 7.57
C VAL A 29 25.39 5.33 8.03
N GLY A 30 24.58 4.95 9.02
CA GLY A 30 24.57 3.56 9.52
C GLY A 30 23.60 3.34 10.68
N GLY A 31 23.40 2.07 11.03
CA GLY A 31 22.48 1.69 12.12
C GLY A 31 22.99 2.02 13.53
N SER A 32 24.32 2.06 13.71
CA SER A 32 24.99 2.28 15.00
C SER A 32 25.59 3.69 15.17
N VAL A 33 25.26 4.60 14.25
CA VAL A 33 25.76 6.00 14.32
C VAL A 33 25.33 6.66 15.62
N GLU A 34 26.27 7.17 16.38
CA GLU A 34 26.02 7.84 17.66
C GLU A 34 25.70 9.33 17.47
N ASN A 35 24.89 9.89 18.38
CA ASN A 35 24.45 11.29 18.35
C ASN A 35 24.02 11.76 16.94
N PRO A 36 23.04 11.09 16.29
CA PRO A 36 22.66 11.38 14.93
C PRO A 36 22.05 12.78 14.79
N HIS A 37 22.32 13.44 13.67
CA HIS A 37 21.63 14.67 13.27
C HIS A 37 20.31 14.36 12.55
N ALA A 38 20.17 13.17 11.96
CA ALA A 38 18.93 12.74 11.36
C ALA A 38 18.66 11.24 11.60
N LEU A 39 17.37 10.90 11.65
CA LEU A 39 16.90 9.51 11.66
C LEU A 39 16.25 9.18 10.32
N LEU A 40 16.66 8.06 9.71
CA LEU A 40 16.07 7.53 8.49
C LEU A 40 15.48 6.15 8.79
N LEU A 41 14.16 6.01 8.63
CA LEU A 41 13.46 4.78 8.96
C LEU A 41 12.44 4.37 7.88
N ARG A 42 11.93 3.16 7.98
CA ARG A 42 10.83 2.66 7.15
C ARG A 42 9.66 2.23 8.02
N SER A 43 9.72 1.05 8.61
CA SER A 43 8.65 0.44 9.40
C SER A 43 8.96 0.35 10.90
N ALA A 44 10.15 0.78 11.35
CA ALA A 44 10.47 0.82 12.78
C ALA A 44 9.49 1.76 13.49
N LEU A 45 9.03 1.34 14.66
CA LEU A 45 8.28 2.20 15.55
C LEU A 45 9.26 3.15 16.25
N LEU A 46 9.09 4.43 16.02
CA LEU A 46 9.88 5.45 16.67
C LEU A 46 9.10 6.01 17.87
N HIS A 47 9.53 5.65 19.06
CA HIS A 47 9.00 6.26 20.30
C HIS A 47 9.64 7.62 20.52
N ASP A 48 8.90 8.56 21.09
CA ASP A 48 9.39 9.91 21.35
C ASP A 48 10.64 9.91 22.26
N SER A 49 10.62 9.07 23.30
CA SER A 49 11.77 8.87 24.20
C SER A 49 13.03 8.31 23.53
N ALA A 50 12.88 7.73 22.32
CA ALA A 50 14.00 7.19 21.55
C ALA A 50 14.63 8.18 20.57
N VAL A 51 14.12 9.44 20.52
CA VAL A 51 14.65 10.49 19.64
C VAL A 51 15.68 11.33 20.40
N PRO A 52 16.99 11.15 20.12
CA PRO A 52 18.04 11.93 20.79
C PRO A 52 17.88 13.44 20.59
N GLY A 53 18.36 14.22 21.54
CA GLY A 53 18.35 15.69 21.48
C GLY A 53 19.20 16.27 20.33
N SER A 54 20.12 15.47 19.76
CA SER A 54 20.93 15.87 18.60
C SER A 54 20.19 15.82 17.27
N VAL A 55 18.99 15.22 17.22
CA VAL A 55 18.22 15.02 15.97
C VAL A 55 17.59 16.34 15.53
N LEU A 56 17.85 16.70 14.29
CA LEU A 56 17.35 17.89 13.62
C LEU A 56 16.26 17.56 12.59
N ALA A 57 16.18 16.31 12.12
CA ALA A 57 15.18 15.87 11.14
C ALA A 57 14.92 14.36 11.24
N VAL A 58 13.70 13.96 10.88
CA VAL A 58 13.31 12.54 10.73
C VAL A 58 12.79 12.32 9.32
N ALA A 59 13.26 11.26 8.64
CA ALA A 59 12.78 10.90 7.32
C ALA A 59 12.27 9.47 7.29
N ARG A 60 11.13 9.25 6.62
CA ARG A 60 10.55 7.93 6.41
C ARG A 60 10.60 7.51 4.95
N ALA A 61 11.22 6.37 4.68
CA ALA A 61 11.16 5.71 3.38
C ALA A 61 9.78 5.03 3.21
N GLY A 62 8.72 5.82 2.98
CA GLY A 62 7.35 5.39 2.81
C GLY A 62 6.35 6.53 3.01
N ALA A 63 5.10 6.33 2.62
CA ALA A 63 4.07 7.38 2.63
C ALA A 63 3.46 7.65 4.02
N GLY A 64 3.13 6.60 4.78
CA GLY A 64 2.48 6.75 6.08
C GLY A 64 3.46 7.26 7.15
N THR A 65 2.96 7.89 8.21
CA THR A 65 3.75 8.41 9.33
C THR A 65 3.27 7.91 10.69
N ASN A 66 2.39 6.92 10.70
CA ASN A 66 1.74 6.37 11.91
C ASN A 66 2.70 5.69 12.90
N ASN A 67 3.92 5.41 12.47
CA ASN A 67 4.99 4.85 13.30
C ASN A 67 5.99 5.92 13.79
N ILE A 68 5.67 7.21 13.63
CA ILE A 68 6.50 8.34 14.02
C ILE A 68 5.66 9.26 14.92
N PRO A 69 6.17 9.76 16.05
CA PRO A 69 5.46 10.67 16.94
C PRO A 69 5.47 12.11 16.38
N VAL A 70 4.75 12.32 15.26
CA VAL A 70 4.80 13.57 14.48
C VAL A 70 4.45 14.79 15.35
N THR A 71 3.42 14.68 16.20
CA THR A 71 2.96 15.79 17.04
C THR A 71 4.08 16.28 17.98
N SER A 72 4.68 15.35 18.72
CA SER A 72 5.78 15.69 19.65
C SER A 72 7.01 16.22 18.92
N LEU A 73 7.35 15.65 17.75
CA LEU A 73 8.47 16.17 16.94
C LEU A 73 8.20 17.59 16.42
N THR A 74 6.96 17.89 16.07
CA THR A 74 6.54 19.23 15.66
C THR A 74 6.71 20.24 16.81
N GLU A 75 6.30 19.88 18.03
CA GLU A 75 6.48 20.72 19.23
C GLU A 75 7.96 20.97 19.53
N ARG A 76 8.83 20.03 19.19
CA ARG A 76 10.30 20.16 19.31
C ARG A 76 10.95 20.88 18.11
N GLY A 77 10.17 21.31 17.09
CA GLY A 77 10.70 21.94 15.88
C GLY A 77 11.45 20.98 14.95
N ILE A 78 11.23 19.67 15.06
CA ILE A 78 11.90 18.64 14.25
C ILE A 78 11.01 18.27 13.06
N PRO A 79 11.37 18.64 11.82
CA PRO A 79 10.60 18.28 10.64
C PRO A 79 10.61 16.77 10.37
N VAL A 80 9.46 16.26 9.93
CA VAL A 80 9.27 14.87 9.51
C VAL A 80 9.00 14.83 8.01
N PHE A 81 9.87 14.15 7.27
CA PHE A 81 9.75 13.93 5.83
C PHE A 81 9.25 12.53 5.55
N ASN A 82 8.43 12.38 4.52
CA ASN A 82 7.97 11.10 4.01
C ASN A 82 8.09 11.04 2.48
N THR A 83 7.84 9.87 1.89
CA THR A 83 7.93 9.66 0.44
C THR A 83 6.60 9.14 -0.11
N PRO A 84 5.56 10.01 -0.25
CA PRO A 84 4.27 9.61 -0.79
C PRO A 84 4.42 9.12 -2.23
N GLY A 85 3.70 8.05 -2.58
CA GLY A 85 3.68 7.52 -3.94
C GLY A 85 4.89 6.70 -4.38
N ALA A 86 6.00 6.71 -3.65
CA ALA A 86 7.25 6.05 -4.05
C ALA A 86 7.11 4.54 -4.35
N ASN A 87 6.18 3.85 -3.70
CA ASN A 87 5.89 2.43 -3.89
C ASN A 87 4.54 2.18 -4.59
N ALA A 88 3.88 3.21 -5.10
CA ALA A 88 2.51 3.10 -5.61
C ALA A 88 2.41 2.12 -6.79
N ASN A 89 3.39 2.14 -7.71
CA ASN A 89 3.43 1.20 -8.82
C ASN A 89 3.60 -0.26 -8.35
N ALA A 90 4.50 -0.52 -7.41
CA ALA A 90 4.71 -1.88 -6.91
C ALA A 90 3.44 -2.43 -6.20
N VAL A 91 2.73 -1.58 -5.44
CA VAL A 91 1.47 -1.98 -4.82
C VAL A 91 0.37 -2.19 -5.86
N LYS A 92 0.27 -1.34 -6.89
CA LYS A 92 -0.65 -1.55 -8.01
C LYS A 92 -0.42 -2.92 -8.66
N GLU A 93 0.82 -3.27 -8.99
CA GLU A 93 1.16 -4.56 -9.59
C GLU A 93 0.75 -5.74 -8.71
N LEU A 94 0.97 -5.65 -7.39
CA LEU A 94 0.52 -6.67 -6.45
C LEU A 94 -1.00 -6.80 -6.41
N VAL A 95 -1.73 -5.69 -6.49
CA VAL A 95 -3.21 -5.71 -6.55
C VAL A 95 -3.68 -6.38 -7.84
N LEU A 96 -3.10 -6.05 -8.99
CA LEU A 96 -3.44 -6.68 -10.28
C LEU A 96 -3.14 -8.19 -10.26
N ALA A 97 -1.98 -8.59 -9.75
CA ALA A 97 -1.64 -10.00 -9.56
C ALA A 97 -2.69 -10.70 -8.67
N SER A 98 -3.11 -10.06 -7.57
CA SER A 98 -4.12 -10.60 -6.66
C SER A 98 -5.49 -10.77 -7.33
N LEU A 99 -5.88 -9.86 -8.23
CA LEU A 99 -7.12 -10.00 -9.02
C LEU A 99 -7.07 -11.25 -9.90
N PHE A 100 -5.96 -11.52 -10.60
CA PHE A 100 -5.81 -12.73 -11.42
C PHE A 100 -5.76 -13.99 -10.55
N ILE A 101 -5.01 -13.98 -9.44
CA ILE A 101 -4.93 -15.12 -8.52
C ILE A 101 -6.33 -15.48 -8.01
N ALA A 102 -7.11 -14.48 -7.59
CA ALA A 102 -8.45 -14.70 -7.06
C ALA A 102 -9.46 -15.14 -8.13
N SER A 103 -9.46 -14.49 -9.30
CA SER A 103 -10.43 -14.78 -10.37
C SER A 103 -10.21 -16.12 -11.05
N ARG A 104 -8.99 -16.64 -11.06
CA ARG A 104 -8.62 -17.88 -11.74
C ARG A 104 -8.26 -19.02 -10.79
N HIS A 105 -8.49 -18.88 -9.49
CA HIS A 105 -8.22 -19.89 -8.47
C HIS A 105 -6.78 -20.46 -8.51
N LEU A 106 -5.77 -19.60 -8.82
CA LEU A 106 -4.41 -20.06 -9.07
C LEU A 106 -3.77 -20.74 -7.87
N ILE A 107 -4.00 -20.25 -6.65
CA ILE A 107 -3.38 -20.85 -5.44
C ILE A 107 -3.93 -22.27 -5.18
N PRO A 108 -5.26 -22.51 -5.16
CA PRO A 108 -5.78 -23.87 -5.04
C PRO A 108 -5.34 -24.80 -6.19
N ALA A 109 -5.28 -24.28 -7.43
CA ALA A 109 -4.83 -25.06 -8.58
C ALA A 109 -3.36 -25.46 -8.47
N ALA A 110 -2.48 -24.55 -8.06
CA ALA A 110 -1.07 -24.86 -7.81
C ALA A 110 -0.91 -25.91 -6.72
N ARG A 111 -1.63 -25.78 -5.59
CA ARG A 111 -1.60 -26.79 -4.52
C ARG A 111 -2.04 -28.15 -5.04
N PHE A 112 -3.10 -28.22 -5.83
CA PHE A 112 -3.54 -29.48 -6.44
C PHE A 112 -2.47 -30.05 -7.37
N ALA A 113 -1.87 -29.25 -8.23
CA ALA A 113 -0.80 -29.70 -9.12
C ALA A 113 0.36 -30.36 -8.36
N HIS A 114 0.74 -29.81 -7.21
CA HIS A 114 1.80 -30.39 -6.34
C HIS A 114 1.40 -31.72 -5.68
N THR A 115 0.14 -32.11 -5.68
CA THR A 115 -0.30 -33.41 -5.14
C THR A 115 -0.31 -34.52 -6.19
N LEU A 116 -0.09 -34.19 -7.47
CA LEU A 116 -0.14 -35.14 -8.56
C LEU A 116 1.11 -36.02 -8.54
N THR A 117 0.91 -37.35 -8.61
CA THR A 117 1.97 -38.36 -8.62
C THR A 117 1.57 -39.50 -9.58
N GLY A 118 2.57 -40.23 -10.05
CA GLY A 118 2.39 -41.33 -10.99
C GLY A 118 3.06 -41.10 -12.33
N ASP A 119 2.75 -41.93 -13.29
CA ASP A 119 3.14 -41.79 -14.70
C ASP A 119 2.33 -40.69 -15.42
N ASP A 120 2.73 -40.36 -16.65
CA ASP A 120 2.08 -39.31 -17.44
C ASP A 120 0.58 -39.54 -17.65
N ASP A 121 0.17 -40.80 -17.86
CA ASP A 121 -1.23 -41.16 -18.03
C ASP A 121 -2.06 -41.01 -16.75
N ALA A 122 -1.49 -41.36 -15.62
CA ALA A 122 -2.13 -41.19 -14.32
C ALA A 122 -2.29 -39.71 -13.97
N ILE A 123 -1.25 -38.91 -14.22
CA ILE A 123 -1.28 -37.46 -14.03
C ILE A 123 -2.32 -36.83 -14.95
N ALA A 124 -2.35 -37.17 -16.25
CA ALA A 124 -3.32 -36.64 -17.18
C ALA A 124 -4.77 -36.94 -16.75
N ARG A 125 -5.07 -38.18 -16.34
CA ARG A 125 -6.39 -38.54 -15.81
C ARG A 125 -6.76 -37.75 -14.57
N ALA A 126 -5.81 -37.56 -13.63
CA ALA A 126 -6.04 -36.81 -12.39
C ALA A 126 -6.31 -35.32 -12.69
N VAL A 127 -5.60 -34.72 -13.64
CA VAL A 127 -5.81 -33.33 -14.09
C VAL A 127 -7.22 -33.19 -14.68
N GLU A 128 -7.62 -34.08 -15.58
CA GLU A 128 -8.96 -34.05 -16.20
C GLU A 128 -10.07 -34.15 -15.14
N ALA A 129 -9.91 -35.04 -14.17
CA ALA A 129 -10.88 -35.20 -13.08
C ALA A 129 -10.92 -34.00 -12.13
N GLY A 130 -9.78 -33.34 -11.93
CA GLY A 130 -9.62 -32.25 -10.96
C GLY A 130 -9.91 -30.85 -11.48
N LYS A 131 -9.65 -30.58 -12.76
CA LYS A 131 -9.65 -29.22 -13.35
C LYS A 131 -10.95 -28.43 -13.15
N ARG A 132 -12.09 -29.09 -13.11
CA ARG A 132 -13.42 -28.46 -12.90
C ARG A 132 -13.54 -27.74 -11.55
N LYS A 133 -12.75 -28.12 -10.55
CA LYS A 133 -12.71 -27.47 -9.21
C LYS A 133 -12.12 -26.07 -9.27
N PHE A 134 -11.37 -25.76 -10.32
CA PHE A 134 -10.62 -24.50 -10.45
C PHE A 134 -11.17 -23.59 -11.55
N VAL A 135 -12.43 -23.84 -11.98
CA VAL A 135 -13.12 -22.96 -12.93
C VAL A 135 -13.28 -21.57 -12.30
N GLY A 136 -12.60 -20.60 -12.87
CA GLY A 136 -12.68 -19.20 -12.48
C GLY A 136 -13.60 -18.38 -13.39
N PHE A 137 -13.39 -17.08 -13.37
CA PHE A 137 -14.09 -16.15 -14.25
C PHE A 137 -13.10 -15.15 -14.87
N GLU A 138 -13.47 -14.56 -15.98
CA GLU A 138 -12.72 -13.50 -16.63
C GLU A 138 -13.06 -12.13 -16.02
N LEU A 139 -12.07 -11.22 -16.05
CA LEU A 139 -12.22 -9.87 -15.50
C LEU A 139 -13.04 -8.92 -16.39
N PRO A 140 -12.96 -8.98 -17.75
CA PRO A 140 -13.71 -8.07 -18.61
C PRO A 140 -15.21 -8.03 -18.30
N GLY A 141 -15.76 -6.80 -18.27
CA GLY A 141 -17.16 -6.55 -17.94
C GLY A 141 -17.54 -6.62 -16.47
N ARG A 142 -16.64 -7.12 -15.60
CA ARG A 142 -16.83 -7.11 -14.14
C ARG A 142 -16.64 -5.70 -13.58
N THR A 143 -17.13 -5.45 -12.37
CA THR A 143 -17.00 -4.15 -11.71
C THR A 143 -16.03 -4.27 -10.53
N LEU A 144 -15.02 -3.40 -10.53
CA LEU A 144 -14.09 -3.19 -9.41
C LEU A 144 -14.48 -1.95 -8.63
N GLY A 145 -14.63 -2.07 -7.32
CA GLY A 145 -14.75 -0.94 -6.40
C GLY A 145 -13.38 -0.57 -5.82
N VAL A 146 -12.98 0.68 -5.95
CA VAL A 146 -11.74 1.22 -5.39
C VAL A 146 -12.09 2.24 -4.31
N ILE A 147 -11.70 1.96 -3.06
CA ILE A 147 -11.90 2.84 -1.91
C ILE A 147 -10.58 3.50 -1.55
N GLY A 148 -10.55 4.83 -1.66
CA GLY A 148 -9.33 5.63 -1.60
C GLY A 148 -8.71 5.82 -2.98
N LEU A 149 -8.81 7.03 -3.52
CA LEU A 149 -8.26 7.42 -4.83
C LEU A 149 -7.00 8.29 -4.65
N GLY A 150 -6.14 7.88 -3.71
CA GLY A 150 -4.80 8.42 -3.56
C GLY A 150 -3.83 7.86 -4.61
N ALA A 151 -2.52 8.05 -4.40
CA ALA A 151 -1.46 7.67 -5.35
C ALA A 151 -1.53 6.20 -5.83
N ILE A 152 -1.96 5.27 -4.98
CA ILE A 152 -2.14 3.85 -5.33
C ILE A 152 -3.50 3.63 -6.00
N GLY A 153 -4.58 4.13 -5.39
CA GLY A 153 -5.94 3.87 -5.87
C GLY A 153 -6.19 4.36 -7.29
N VAL A 154 -5.66 5.52 -7.64
CA VAL A 154 -5.71 6.07 -9.02
C VAL A 154 -5.01 5.14 -10.01
N GLN A 155 -3.82 4.64 -9.68
CA GLN A 155 -3.09 3.73 -10.57
C GLN A 155 -3.79 2.38 -10.72
N VAL A 156 -4.35 1.84 -9.63
CA VAL A 156 -5.15 0.60 -9.66
C VAL A 156 -6.40 0.79 -10.51
N ALA A 157 -7.13 1.89 -10.31
CA ALA A 157 -8.34 2.21 -11.07
C ALA A 157 -8.05 2.28 -12.58
N ASN A 158 -7.06 3.07 -12.98
CA ASN A 158 -6.68 3.24 -14.38
C ASN A 158 -6.20 1.92 -15.02
N ALA A 159 -5.33 1.16 -14.34
CA ALA A 159 -4.84 -0.12 -14.85
C ALA A 159 -5.97 -1.16 -14.99
N SER A 160 -6.95 -1.14 -14.11
CA SER A 160 -8.10 -2.05 -14.13
C SER A 160 -9.03 -1.80 -15.32
N LEU A 161 -9.16 -0.57 -15.79
CA LEU A 161 -9.86 -0.25 -17.04
C LEU A 161 -9.20 -0.95 -18.23
N GLY A 162 -7.85 -0.96 -18.30
CA GLY A 162 -7.10 -1.67 -19.33
C GLY A 162 -7.31 -3.20 -19.31
N LEU A 163 -7.77 -3.77 -18.21
CA LEU A 163 -8.18 -5.18 -18.10
C LEU A 163 -9.65 -5.40 -18.47
N GLY A 164 -10.35 -4.39 -18.99
CA GLY A 164 -11.76 -4.47 -19.37
C GLY A 164 -12.74 -4.43 -18.19
N LEU A 165 -12.28 -4.07 -16.99
CA LEU A 165 -13.13 -3.89 -15.83
C LEU A 165 -13.90 -2.56 -15.92
N LYS A 166 -15.10 -2.51 -15.38
CA LYS A 166 -15.78 -1.27 -15.02
C LYS A 166 -15.27 -0.85 -13.64
N VAL A 167 -14.88 0.42 -13.46
CA VAL A 167 -14.32 0.87 -12.19
C VAL A 167 -15.23 1.90 -11.55
N ILE A 168 -15.52 1.69 -10.27
CA ILE A 168 -16.21 2.64 -9.41
C ILE A 168 -15.26 3.03 -8.27
N GLY A 169 -14.90 4.30 -8.20
CA GLY A 169 -14.03 4.85 -7.17
C GLY A 169 -14.82 5.56 -6.08
N TYR A 170 -14.34 5.49 -4.85
CA TYR A 170 -14.83 6.28 -3.72
C TYR A 170 -13.67 6.91 -2.98
N ASP A 171 -13.69 8.24 -2.87
CA ASP A 171 -12.80 9.01 -2.01
C ASP A 171 -13.50 10.31 -1.62
N PRO A 172 -13.79 10.55 -0.33
CA PRO A 172 -14.45 11.77 0.13
C PRO A 172 -13.54 13.01 0.14
N ALA A 173 -12.21 12.81 -0.01
CA ALA A 173 -11.21 13.86 0.10
C ALA A 173 -10.12 13.74 -0.99
N ILE A 174 -10.53 13.36 -2.21
CA ILE A 174 -9.60 13.26 -3.33
C ILE A 174 -8.94 14.60 -3.59
N SER A 175 -7.61 14.61 -3.69
CA SER A 175 -6.88 15.83 -4.06
C SER A 175 -7.07 16.17 -5.54
N VAL A 176 -6.91 17.45 -5.89
CA VAL A 176 -6.95 17.92 -7.29
C VAL A 176 -5.92 17.16 -8.14
N GLU A 177 -4.71 16.97 -7.61
CA GLU A 177 -3.64 16.22 -8.28
C GLU A 177 -4.06 14.78 -8.62
N HIS A 178 -4.64 14.07 -7.64
CA HIS A 178 -5.10 12.70 -7.87
C HIS A 178 -6.29 12.63 -8.84
N ALA A 179 -7.21 13.62 -8.78
CA ALA A 179 -8.32 13.69 -9.71
C ALA A 179 -7.85 13.93 -11.16
N TRP A 180 -6.81 14.72 -11.35
CA TRP A 180 -6.21 14.99 -12.66
C TRP A 180 -5.59 13.72 -13.30
N HIS A 181 -5.03 12.82 -12.48
CA HIS A 181 -4.45 11.57 -12.95
C HIS A 181 -5.45 10.42 -13.10
N LEU A 182 -6.69 10.60 -12.65
CA LEU A 182 -7.74 9.59 -12.76
C LEU A 182 -8.37 9.62 -14.15
N SER A 183 -8.53 8.45 -14.77
CA SER A 183 -9.25 8.35 -16.05
C SER A 183 -10.71 8.82 -15.92
N ALA A 184 -11.22 9.51 -16.93
CA ALA A 184 -12.61 9.94 -17.01
C ALA A 184 -13.62 8.75 -17.03
N ASP A 185 -13.15 7.56 -17.40
CA ASP A 185 -13.98 6.34 -17.42
C ASP A 185 -14.23 5.76 -16.03
N VAL A 186 -13.51 6.23 -14.99
CA VAL A 186 -13.75 5.83 -13.60
C VAL A 186 -14.95 6.60 -13.07
N LYS A 187 -15.98 5.88 -12.67
CA LYS A 187 -17.18 6.49 -12.04
C LYS A 187 -16.89 6.80 -10.58
N VAL A 188 -16.58 8.05 -10.28
CA VAL A 188 -16.35 8.49 -8.89
C VAL A 188 -17.68 8.70 -8.17
N ARG A 189 -17.78 8.20 -6.95
CA ARG A 189 -18.91 8.39 -6.04
C ARG A 189 -18.44 9.14 -4.81
N VAL A 190 -19.18 10.16 -4.42
CA VAL A 190 -18.96 10.93 -3.19
C VAL A 190 -20.00 10.63 -2.11
N GLU A 191 -20.95 9.74 -2.41
CA GLU A 191 -21.98 9.33 -1.47
C GLU A 191 -21.42 8.41 -0.39
N ALA A 192 -22.06 8.41 0.80
CA ALA A 192 -21.61 7.61 1.94
C ALA A 192 -21.40 6.14 1.57
N PHE A 193 -20.34 5.54 2.10
CA PHE A 193 -19.93 4.15 1.86
C PHE A 193 -21.05 3.12 2.09
N SER A 194 -22.00 3.41 2.98
CA SER A 194 -23.18 2.59 3.21
C SER A 194 -24.04 2.38 1.96
N LYS A 195 -24.14 3.40 1.10
CA LYS A 195 -24.88 3.29 -0.18
C LYS A 195 -24.09 2.50 -1.23
N ILE A 196 -22.77 2.60 -1.24
CA ILE A 196 -21.90 1.81 -2.13
C ILE A 196 -22.01 0.32 -1.79
N ARG A 197 -22.03 -0.03 -0.51
CA ARG A 197 -22.23 -1.41 -0.06
C ARG A 197 -23.53 -2.04 -0.61
N ALA A 198 -24.61 -1.28 -0.67
CA ALA A 198 -25.89 -1.75 -1.20
C ALA A 198 -25.84 -2.05 -2.72
N MET A 199 -24.95 -1.39 -3.48
CA MET A 199 -24.79 -1.62 -4.92
C MET A 199 -23.97 -2.89 -5.25
N PHE A 200 -23.07 -3.32 -4.36
CA PHE A 200 -22.16 -4.46 -4.58
C PHE A 200 -22.66 -5.77 -3.95
N LEU A 201 -23.69 -5.73 -3.14
CA LEU A 201 -24.33 -6.92 -2.57
C LEU A 201 -25.70 -7.12 -3.23
N PRO A 202 -25.80 -7.83 -4.36
CA PRO A 202 -27.08 -8.36 -4.79
C PRO A 202 -27.61 -9.27 -3.67
N HIS A 203 -28.90 -9.20 -3.38
CA HIS A 203 -29.62 -10.03 -2.42
C HIS A 203 -29.52 -11.54 -2.79
N ARG A 204 -28.33 -12.12 -2.63
CA ARG A 204 -28.15 -13.57 -2.64
C ARG A 204 -27.87 -14.04 -1.22
N ARG A 205 -28.87 -14.65 -0.59
CA ARG A 205 -28.72 -15.48 0.60
C ARG A 205 -27.69 -16.56 0.29
N GLY A 206 -26.57 -16.61 1.01
CA GLY A 206 -25.64 -17.73 0.95
C GLY A 206 -24.16 -17.43 0.64
N PHE A 207 -23.70 -16.18 0.65
CA PHE A 207 -22.26 -15.90 0.56
C PHE A 207 -21.67 -15.59 1.95
N SER A 208 -20.84 -16.50 2.47
CA SER A 208 -19.98 -16.25 3.61
C SER A 208 -19.07 -15.05 3.32
N ARG A 209 -18.92 -14.16 4.29
CA ARG A 209 -18.11 -12.93 4.20
C ARG A 209 -16.70 -13.24 3.71
N PRO A 210 -16.21 -12.66 2.61
CA PRO A 210 -14.80 -12.75 2.29
C PRO A 210 -14.00 -11.93 3.29
N ALA A 211 -13.02 -12.56 3.91
CA ALA A 211 -12.12 -11.98 4.93
C ALA A 211 -11.18 -10.85 4.41
N PHE A 212 -11.44 -10.28 3.25
CA PHE A 212 -10.55 -9.34 2.57
C PHE A 212 -10.76 -7.87 2.95
N LEU A 213 -11.74 -7.54 3.78
CA LEU A 213 -12.14 -6.15 4.06
C LEU A 213 -11.49 -5.53 5.30
N SER A 214 -10.67 -6.25 6.07
CA SER A 214 -10.12 -5.71 7.33
C SER A 214 -8.76 -5.02 7.22
N ALA A 215 -8.02 -5.19 6.12
CA ALA A 215 -6.66 -4.67 5.99
C ALA A 215 -6.58 -3.17 5.63
N PHE A 216 -7.62 -2.57 5.08
CA PHE A 216 -7.61 -1.17 4.62
C PHE A 216 -8.26 -0.16 5.59
N SER A 217 -8.90 -0.61 6.65
CA SER A 217 -9.64 0.26 7.56
C SER A 217 -8.78 1.04 8.57
N SER A 218 -7.51 0.69 8.75
CA SER A 218 -6.64 1.38 9.71
C SER A 218 -5.98 2.66 9.16
N ALA A 219 -5.78 2.75 7.85
CA ALA A 219 -5.15 3.92 7.24
C ALA A 219 -6.07 5.15 7.15
N ALA A 220 -7.39 4.94 7.12
CA ALA A 220 -8.38 6.02 6.96
C ALA A 220 -8.75 6.74 8.27
N ARG A 221 -8.30 6.27 9.44
CA ARG A 221 -8.66 6.86 10.73
C ARG A 221 -7.66 7.87 11.29
N SER A 222 -6.46 8.00 10.73
CA SER A 222 -5.41 8.86 11.31
C SER A 222 -5.34 10.28 10.73
N SER A 223 -6.22 10.65 9.78
CA SER A 223 -6.16 11.96 9.12
C SER A 223 -7.18 13.00 9.63
N ARG A 224 -7.85 12.77 10.76
CA ARG A 224 -8.69 13.79 11.38
C ARG A 224 -7.96 14.45 12.54
N ALA A 225 -7.13 15.46 12.25
CA ALA A 225 -6.83 16.51 13.21
C ALA A 225 -8.01 17.50 13.21
N PRO A 226 -8.53 17.94 14.36
CA PRO A 226 -9.57 18.95 14.41
C PRO A 226 -8.98 20.29 13.98
N ILE A 227 -9.61 20.92 13.00
CA ILE A 227 -9.38 22.33 12.68
C ILE A 227 -9.95 23.10 13.86
N SER A 228 -9.12 23.67 14.73
CA SER A 228 -9.54 24.62 15.74
C SER A 228 -9.93 25.91 15.03
N SER A 229 -11.22 26.25 15.05
CA SER A 229 -11.73 27.57 14.77
C SER A 229 -11.25 28.51 15.88
N GLY A 230 -10.22 29.30 15.59
CA GLY A 230 -9.83 30.48 16.38
C GLY A 230 -10.33 31.72 15.65
N VAL A 231 -11.16 32.46 16.35
CA VAL A 231 -11.61 33.83 16.06
C VAL A 231 -10.43 34.78 16.15
#